data_d470f41a193186d83045a1b08ffa1f67
#
_entry.id   d470f41a193186d83045a1b08ffa1f67
#
_cell.length_a   1.000
_cell.length_b   1.000
_cell.length_c   1.000
_cell.angle_alpha   90.00
_cell.angle_beta   90.00
_cell.angle_gamma   90.00
#
_symmetry.space_group_name_H-M   'P 1'
#
loop_
_entity.id
_entity.type
_entity.pdbx_description
1 polymer ?
#
loop_
_entity_poly.entity_id
_entity_poly.type
_entity_poly.pdbx_seq_one_letter_code
_entity_poly.pdbx_strand_id
1 'polypeptide(L)'
;LPLFSGSGLPHSRIAAQIARQATVLKTGEKFAVVFAAMGITFEEAEFFIADFRKTGAIERSVLFINLADDPPIERLTLPRMALTTAEFLAFEKDMHVLVILTDITNYCEALREISAARKEVPGRRGYPGYLYTDLSTIYERAGRIKGKNGSITQIPVLTMPEDDKTHPIPDLTGYITEGQIIILRPLHTQGIYPPVDVLPSLSRLKDKGIGAGKTREDHSDVVYKTQEAKFRGIVADVLRAKAQGQPVLVGTRNVDVSEVIAR
;
A
#
# COMPACT_ATOMS: atom_id res chain seq x y z
N LEU A 1 0.04 3.23 -4.97
CA LEU A 1 -0.94 3.50 -3.93
C LEU A 1 -0.32 3.19 -2.56
N PRO A 2 -0.02 4.19 -1.70
CA PRO A 2 0.64 3.96 -0.42
C PRO A 2 -0.31 3.41 0.64
N LEU A 3 0.27 2.67 1.58
CA LEU A 3 -0.38 2.19 2.80
C LEU A 3 0.15 3.00 3.99
N PHE A 4 -0.70 3.80 4.60
CA PHE A 4 -0.40 4.58 5.79
C PHE A 4 -0.83 3.81 7.03
N SER A 5 0.11 3.52 7.90
CA SER A 5 -0.13 2.76 9.13
C SER A 5 0.41 3.50 10.34
N GLY A 6 0.01 3.09 11.52
CA GLY A 6 0.62 3.52 12.78
C GLY A 6 1.61 2.47 13.30
N SER A 7 2.48 2.88 14.20
CA SER A 7 3.39 1.95 14.86
C SER A 7 2.64 0.85 15.60
N GLY A 8 3.08 -0.40 15.46
CA GLY A 8 2.45 -1.57 16.09
C GLY A 8 1.14 -2.04 15.44
N LEU A 9 0.71 -1.44 14.32
CA LEU A 9 -0.42 -1.92 13.54
C LEU A 9 0.03 -3.01 12.53
N PRO A 10 -0.89 -3.85 12.01
CA PRO A 10 -0.53 -5.05 11.24
C PRO A 10 -0.16 -4.77 9.77
N HIS A 11 0.55 -3.66 9.49
CA HIS A 11 0.91 -3.28 8.12
C HIS A 11 1.84 -4.30 7.43
N SER A 12 2.78 -4.89 8.17
CA SER A 12 3.67 -5.94 7.66
C SER A 12 2.87 -7.18 7.21
N ARG A 13 1.86 -7.58 7.99
CA ARG A 13 0.97 -8.71 7.64
C ARG A 13 0.12 -8.39 6.42
N ILE A 14 -0.38 -7.16 6.30
CA ILE A 14 -1.18 -6.70 5.15
C ILE A 14 -0.29 -6.66 3.90
N ALA A 15 0.93 -6.13 4.00
CA ALA A 15 1.90 -6.09 2.90
C ALA A 15 2.24 -7.52 2.40
N ALA A 16 2.52 -8.45 3.31
CA ALA A 16 2.75 -9.86 2.98
C ALA A 16 1.52 -10.50 2.31
N GLN A 17 0.33 -10.22 2.80
CA GLN A 17 -0.92 -10.72 2.22
C GLN A 17 -1.14 -10.18 0.81
N ILE A 18 -0.90 -8.90 0.57
CA ILE A 18 -0.99 -8.30 -0.77
C ILE A 18 0.01 -8.96 -1.72
N ALA A 19 1.28 -9.13 -1.31
CA ALA A 19 2.30 -9.79 -2.12
C ALA A 19 1.91 -11.22 -2.50
N ARG A 20 1.36 -11.96 -1.54
CA ARG A 20 0.94 -13.36 -1.70
C ARG A 20 -0.27 -13.52 -2.62
N GLN A 21 -1.27 -12.63 -2.50
CA GLN A 21 -2.53 -12.74 -3.22
C GLN A 21 -2.56 -11.99 -4.55
N ALA A 22 -1.59 -11.12 -4.81
CA ALA A 22 -1.53 -10.35 -6.04
C ALA A 22 -1.37 -11.27 -7.26
N THR A 23 -2.21 -11.05 -8.25
CA THR A 23 -2.20 -11.75 -9.53
C THR A 23 -2.60 -10.80 -10.65
N VAL A 24 -2.32 -11.18 -11.89
CA VAL A 24 -2.85 -10.47 -13.07
C VAL A 24 -4.18 -11.07 -13.45
N LEU A 25 -5.16 -10.22 -13.79
CA LEU A 25 -6.52 -10.66 -14.14
C LEU A 25 -6.56 -11.45 -15.47
N LYS A 26 -5.64 -11.18 -16.38
CA LYS A 26 -5.58 -11.87 -17.68
C LYS A 26 -4.73 -13.13 -17.59
N THR A 27 -5.28 -14.24 -18.00
CA THR A 27 -4.57 -15.51 -18.11
C THR A 27 -3.42 -15.44 -19.13
N GLY A 28 -2.24 -15.86 -18.73
CA GLY A 28 -1.04 -15.93 -19.60
C GLY A 28 -0.07 -14.74 -19.50
N GLU A 29 -0.42 -13.66 -18.80
CA GLU A 29 0.53 -12.58 -18.54
C GLU A 29 1.49 -12.95 -17.40
N LYS A 30 2.79 -12.67 -17.60
CA LYS A 30 3.81 -12.94 -16.58
C LYS A 30 3.73 -11.94 -15.45
N PHE A 31 3.83 -12.41 -14.22
CA PHE A 31 3.75 -11.62 -13.02
C PHE A 31 4.91 -11.90 -12.05
N ALA A 32 5.44 -10.85 -11.44
CA ALA A 32 6.46 -10.95 -10.41
C ALA A 32 6.19 -9.94 -9.27
N VAL A 33 6.72 -10.26 -8.10
CA VAL A 33 6.72 -9.36 -6.94
C VAL A 33 8.16 -8.97 -6.63
N VAL A 34 8.41 -7.69 -6.42
CA VAL A 34 9.67 -7.19 -5.85
C VAL A 34 9.33 -6.63 -4.47
N PHE A 35 9.84 -7.28 -3.45
CA PHE A 35 9.59 -6.93 -2.07
C PHE A 35 10.86 -6.35 -1.46
N ALA A 36 10.81 -5.09 -1.04
CA ALA A 36 11.94 -4.37 -0.48
C ALA A 36 11.62 -3.91 0.94
N ALA A 37 12.28 -4.51 1.92
CA ALA A 37 12.12 -4.20 3.33
C ALA A 37 13.33 -3.42 3.85
N MET A 38 13.08 -2.25 4.42
CA MET A 38 14.09 -1.26 4.83
C MET A 38 14.06 -1.05 6.34
N GLY A 39 15.17 -1.38 7.01
CA GLY A 39 15.33 -1.14 8.45
C GLY A 39 14.33 -1.91 9.30
N ILE A 40 14.00 -3.12 8.90
CA ILE A 40 13.10 -4.01 9.65
C ILE A 40 13.87 -4.81 10.70
N THR A 41 13.16 -5.34 11.68
CA THR A 41 13.76 -6.23 12.66
C THR A 41 14.06 -7.60 12.06
N PHE A 42 14.97 -8.34 12.68
CA PHE A 42 15.27 -9.71 12.29
C PHE A 42 14.02 -10.61 12.32
N GLU A 43 13.17 -10.42 13.32
CA GLU A 43 11.91 -11.19 13.46
C GLU A 43 10.95 -10.91 12.31
N GLU A 44 10.83 -9.65 11.87
CA GLU A 44 10.02 -9.29 10.70
C GLU A 44 10.59 -9.88 9.41
N ALA A 45 11.91 -9.88 9.25
CA ALA A 45 12.57 -10.49 8.10
C ALA A 45 12.28 -11.99 8.02
N GLU A 46 12.44 -12.70 9.12
CA GLU A 46 12.11 -14.14 9.22
C GLU A 46 10.62 -14.40 8.95
N PHE A 47 9.74 -13.54 9.48
CA PHE A 47 8.31 -13.64 9.20
C PHE A 47 8.02 -13.55 7.68
N PHE A 48 8.58 -12.57 6.97
CA PHE A 48 8.37 -12.44 5.52
C PHE A 48 8.91 -13.63 4.74
N ILE A 49 10.13 -14.06 5.05
CA ILE A 49 10.77 -15.21 4.37
C ILE A 49 9.97 -16.49 4.61
N ALA A 50 9.56 -16.74 5.86
CA ALA A 50 8.79 -17.92 6.23
C ALA A 50 7.39 -17.93 5.57
N ASP A 51 6.69 -16.78 5.56
CA ASP A 51 5.36 -16.64 4.94
C ASP A 51 5.46 -16.85 3.42
N PHE A 52 6.43 -16.27 2.75
CA PHE A 52 6.61 -16.42 1.30
C PHE A 52 7.02 -17.84 0.90
N ARG A 53 7.85 -18.52 1.69
CA ARG A 53 8.18 -19.95 1.49
C ARG A 53 6.97 -20.84 1.71
N LYS A 54 6.25 -20.65 2.81
CA LYS A 54 5.07 -21.45 3.16
C LYS A 54 3.97 -21.36 2.11
N THR A 55 3.80 -20.19 1.51
CA THR A 55 2.73 -19.92 0.53
C THR A 55 3.14 -20.14 -0.92
N GLY A 56 4.41 -20.47 -1.19
CA GLY A 56 4.95 -20.59 -2.55
C GLY A 56 5.14 -19.26 -3.27
N ALA A 57 4.86 -18.12 -2.62
CA ALA A 57 5.05 -16.80 -3.21
C ALA A 57 6.52 -16.48 -3.51
N ILE A 58 7.44 -17.17 -2.85
CA ILE A 58 8.90 -17.01 -3.03
C ILE A 58 9.33 -17.27 -4.48
N GLU A 59 8.68 -18.18 -5.19
CA GLU A 59 9.05 -18.58 -6.56
C GLU A 59 8.87 -17.46 -7.59
N ARG A 60 8.00 -16.49 -7.29
CA ARG A 60 7.70 -15.32 -8.13
C ARG A 60 8.14 -14.00 -7.51
N SER A 61 8.93 -14.05 -6.44
CA SER A 61 9.32 -12.89 -5.67
C SER A 61 10.83 -12.68 -5.69
N VAL A 62 11.24 -11.42 -5.78
CA VAL A 62 12.61 -10.97 -5.51
C VAL A 62 12.58 -10.20 -4.19
N LEU A 63 13.40 -10.63 -3.23
CA LEU A 63 13.44 -10.04 -1.90
C LEU A 63 14.72 -9.21 -1.72
N PHE A 64 14.54 -7.96 -1.30
CA PHE A 64 15.60 -7.08 -0.83
C PHE A 64 15.32 -6.78 0.65
N ILE A 65 16.22 -7.17 1.52
CA ILE A 65 16.06 -7.03 2.96
C ILE A 65 17.26 -6.28 3.53
N ASN A 66 16.97 -5.20 4.26
CA ASN A 66 17.92 -4.45 5.06
C ASN A 66 17.40 -4.45 6.51
N LEU A 67 18.23 -4.89 7.42
CA LEU A 67 17.88 -4.96 8.83
C LEU A 67 18.07 -3.62 9.54
N ALA A 68 17.50 -3.50 10.72
CA ALA A 68 17.56 -2.28 11.52
C ALA A 68 18.99 -1.92 11.97
N ASP A 69 19.85 -2.93 12.15
CA ASP A 69 21.26 -2.82 12.52
C ASP A 69 22.22 -2.66 11.33
N ASP A 70 21.72 -2.80 10.09
CA ASP A 70 22.52 -2.54 8.90
C ASP A 70 22.82 -1.04 8.70
N PRO A 71 23.92 -0.68 8.03
CA PRO A 71 24.29 0.72 7.81
C PRO A 71 23.19 1.52 7.11
N PRO A 72 22.91 2.77 7.55
CA PRO A 72 21.88 3.63 6.95
C PRO A 72 22.07 3.87 5.44
N ILE A 73 23.31 3.88 4.95
CA ILE A 73 23.60 4.11 3.53
C ILE A 73 23.08 2.97 2.65
N GLU A 74 23.11 1.73 3.12
CA GLU A 74 22.56 0.58 2.41
C GLU A 74 21.05 0.72 2.30
N ARG A 75 20.39 1.19 3.36
CA ARG A 75 18.95 1.47 3.39
C ARG A 75 18.54 2.49 2.34
N LEU A 76 19.37 3.50 2.07
CA LEU A 76 19.12 4.51 1.03
C LEU A 76 19.26 3.97 -0.39
N THR A 77 20.10 2.97 -0.61
CA THR A 77 20.30 2.38 -1.94
C THR A 77 19.26 1.31 -2.28
N LEU A 78 18.74 0.62 -1.27
CA LEU A 78 17.90 -0.55 -1.43
C LEU A 78 16.62 -0.31 -2.27
N PRO A 79 15.81 0.73 -2.07
CA PRO A 79 14.61 0.94 -2.89
C PRO A 79 14.96 1.25 -4.35
N ARG A 80 16.10 1.87 -4.62
CA ARG A 80 16.58 2.13 -5.98
C ARG A 80 17.01 0.85 -6.68
N MET A 81 17.69 -0.05 -5.98
CA MET A 81 18.07 -1.37 -6.50
C MET A 81 16.83 -2.22 -6.80
N ALA A 82 15.88 -2.24 -5.88
CA ALA A 82 14.62 -2.96 -6.03
C ALA A 82 13.82 -2.46 -7.25
N LEU A 83 13.72 -1.15 -7.42
CA LEU A 83 13.02 -0.54 -8.55
C LEU A 83 13.76 -0.77 -9.88
N THR A 84 15.08 -0.76 -9.90
CA THR A 84 15.87 -1.09 -11.10
C THR A 84 15.63 -2.55 -11.52
N THR A 85 15.58 -3.45 -10.55
CA THR A 85 15.20 -4.85 -10.80
C THR A 85 13.78 -4.97 -11.34
N ALA A 86 12.83 -4.22 -10.77
CA ALA A 86 11.45 -4.18 -11.24
C ALA A 86 11.34 -3.65 -12.68
N GLU A 87 12.08 -2.59 -13.02
CA GLU A 87 12.13 -2.04 -14.37
C GLU A 87 12.70 -3.05 -15.39
N PHE A 88 13.76 -3.76 -15.03
CA PHE A 88 14.29 -4.82 -15.87
C PHE A 88 13.26 -5.93 -16.12
N LEU A 89 12.58 -6.41 -15.08
CA LEU A 89 11.55 -7.43 -15.21
C LEU A 89 10.35 -6.91 -16.02
N ALA A 90 9.93 -5.67 -15.79
CA ALA A 90 8.77 -5.11 -16.46
C ALA A 90 9.05 -4.78 -17.93
N PHE A 91 10.15 -4.12 -18.23
CA PHE A 91 10.36 -3.51 -19.54
C PHE A 91 11.30 -4.29 -20.46
N GLU A 92 12.12 -5.20 -19.92
CA GLU A 92 12.97 -6.10 -20.72
C GLU A 92 12.46 -7.54 -20.76
N LYS A 93 11.62 -7.94 -19.78
CA LYS A 93 11.03 -9.29 -19.71
C LYS A 93 9.52 -9.29 -19.93
N ASP A 94 8.91 -8.13 -20.19
CA ASP A 94 7.47 -7.95 -20.43
C ASP A 94 6.60 -8.53 -19.31
N MET A 95 6.98 -8.28 -18.05
CA MET A 95 6.26 -8.77 -16.88
C MET A 95 5.44 -7.65 -16.24
N HIS A 96 4.34 -8.01 -15.58
CA HIS A 96 3.67 -7.13 -14.64
C HIS A 96 4.32 -7.29 -13.26
N VAL A 97 4.86 -6.22 -12.72
CA VAL A 97 5.64 -6.25 -11.48
C VAL A 97 4.93 -5.45 -10.39
N LEU A 98 4.67 -6.11 -9.26
CA LEU A 98 4.24 -5.45 -8.04
C LEU A 98 5.47 -5.18 -7.17
N VAL A 99 5.71 -3.92 -6.87
CA VAL A 99 6.79 -3.50 -5.95
C VAL A 99 6.17 -3.10 -4.62
N ILE A 100 6.61 -3.71 -3.54
CA ILE A 100 6.25 -3.33 -2.17
C ILE A 100 7.48 -2.80 -1.48
N LEU A 101 7.42 -1.55 -1.02
CA LEU A 101 8.49 -0.87 -0.30
C LEU A 101 8.06 -0.67 1.15
N THR A 102 8.66 -1.38 2.10
CA THR A 102 8.36 -1.29 3.54
C THR A 102 9.67 -1.21 4.35
N ASP A 103 9.89 -0.32 5.29
CA ASP A 103 9.10 0.83 5.67
C ASP A 103 9.74 2.11 5.11
N ILE A 104 8.95 2.91 4.44
CA ILE A 104 9.41 4.21 3.88
C ILE A 104 9.79 5.18 5.01
N THR A 105 9.20 5.05 6.19
CA THR A 105 9.58 5.88 7.33
C THR A 105 11.02 5.60 7.75
N ASN A 106 11.44 4.33 7.81
CA ASN A 106 12.83 3.96 8.11
C ASN A 106 13.80 4.48 7.04
N TYR A 107 13.38 4.48 5.77
CA TYR A 107 14.14 5.10 4.69
C TYR A 107 14.35 6.61 4.92
N CYS A 108 13.27 7.33 5.22
CA CYS A 108 13.33 8.77 5.48
C CYS A 108 14.16 9.11 6.73
N GLU A 109 14.10 8.26 7.77
CA GLU A 109 14.96 8.42 8.96
C GLU A 109 16.44 8.24 8.64
N ALA A 110 16.80 7.24 7.81
CA ALA A 110 18.17 7.08 7.33
C ALA A 110 18.62 8.29 6.49
N LEU A 111 17.73 8.84 5.68
CA LEU A 111 18.04 10.06 4.91
C LEU A 111 18.27 11.27 5.82
N ARG A 112 17.46 11.42 6.89
CA ARG A 112 17.65 12.46 7.91
C ARG A 112 18.99 12.31 8.62
N GLU A 113 19.36 11.10 9.01
CA GLU A 113 20.63 10.80 9.68
C GLU A 113 21.83 11.15 8.80
N ILE A 114 21.84 10.72 7.54
CA ILE A 114 22.92 11.02 6.58
C ILE A 114 23.00 12.51 6.28
N SER A 115 21.86 13.19 6.10
CA SER A 115 21.80 14.64 5.90
C SER A 115 22.41 15.40 7.08
N ALA A 116 22.06 15.00 8.32
CA ALA A 116 22.62 15.57 9.52
C ALA A 116 24.13 15.34 9.63
N ALA A 117 24.62 14.14 9.32
CA ALA A 117 26.06 13.82 9.31
C ALA A 117 26.82 14.65 8.26
N ARG A 118 26.19 15.01 7.16
CA ARG A 118 26.73 15.91 6.12
C ARG A 118 26.62 17.39 6.48
N LYS A 119 26.01 17.73 7.62
CA LYS A 119 25.77 19.11 8.06
C LYS A 119 24.92 19.92 7.06
N GLU A 120 24.02 19.27 6.37
CA GLU A 120 23.06 19.93 5.49
C GLU A 120 22.06 20.75 6.30
N VAL A 121 21.53 21.84 5.72
CA VAL A 121 20.55 22.67 6.40
C VAL A 121 19.24 21.87 6.57
N PRO A 122 18.75 21.67 7.81
CA PRO A 122 17.56 20.89 8.05
C PRO A 122 16.29 21.63 7.60
N GLY A 123 15.37 20.90 6.99
CA GLY A 123 14.02 21.36 6.72
C GLY A 123 13.05 21.03 7.87
N ARG A 124 11.78 20.88 7.53
CA ARG A 124 10.71 20.59 8.48
C ARG A 124 11.00 19.29 9.26
N ARG A 125 10.90 19.34 10.59
CA ARG A 125 11.19 18.22 11.53
C ARG A 125 12.58 17.59 11.37
N GLY A 126 13.56 18.34 10.86
CA GLY A 126 14.94 17.89 10.69
C GLY A 126 15.20 17.02 9.46
N TYR A 127 14.22 16.81 8.60
CA TYR A 127 14.42 16.13 7.31
C TYR A 127 15.10 17.09 6.33
N PRO A 128 15.87 16.56 5.34
CA PRO A 128 16.48 17.41 4.34
C PRO A 128 15.44 18.13 3.49
N GLY A 129 15.75 19.34 3.05
CA GLY A 129 14.85 20.16 2.23
C GLY A 129 14.44 19.50 0.91
N TYR A 130 15.23 18.56 0.41
CA TYR A 130 14.96 17.81 -0.82
C TYR A 130 14.18 16.48 -0.60
N LEU A 131 13.61 16.25 0.59
CA LEU A 131 12.87 15.01 0.88
C LEU A 131 11.75 14.74 -0.15
N TYR A 132 11.02 15.80 -0.56
CA TYR A 132 9.99 15.69 -1.58
C TYR A 132 10.54 15.15 -2.90
N THR A 133 11.61 15.78 -3.41
CA THR A 133 12.24 15.38 -4.67
C THR A 133 12.81 13.97 -4.59
N ASP A 134 13.40 13.61 -3.46
CA ASP A 134 13.97 12.28 -3.26
C ASP A 134 12.89 11.19 -3.26
N LEU A 135 11.79 11.39 -2.55
CA LEU A 135 10.64 10.47 -2.56
C LEU A 135 9.97 10.40 -3.94
N SER A 136 9.85 11.54 -4.66
CA SER A 136 9.25 11.51 -5.99
C SER A 136 10.10 10.73 -6.98
N THR A 137 11.44 10.77 -6.89
CA THR A 137 12.31 9.93 -7.74
C THR A 137 12.11 8.42 -7.51
N ILE A 138 11.60 8.02 -6.37
CA ILE A 138 11.24 6.63 -6.05
C ILE A 138 9.84 6.31 -6.56
N TYR A 139 8.86 7.14 -6.21
CA TYR A 139 7.45 6.83 -6.49
C TYR A 139 7.06 6.98 -7.95
N GLU A 140 7.65 7.92 -8.68
CA GLU A 140 7.36 8.14 -10.10
C GLU A 140 7.90 7.06 -11.04
N ARG A 141 8.67 6.10 -10.52
CA ARG A 141 9.10 4.92 -11.29
C ARG A 141 7.98 3.89 -11.48
N ALA A 142 6.82 4.09 -10.87
CA ALA A 142 5.63 3.26 -11.11
C ALA A 142 4.93 3.69 -12.39
N GLY A 143 4.50 2.73 -13.21
CA GLY A 143 3.73 3.02 -14.41
C GLY A 143 3.92 2.06 -15.56
N ARG A 144 3.56 2.54 -16.73
CA ARG A 144 3.70 1.84 -18.03
C ARG A 144 4.46 2.72 -19.01
N ILE A 145 5.27 2.10 -19.84
CA ILE A 145 5.97 2.77 -20.93
C ILE A 145 5.23 2.47 -22.24
N LYS A 146 5.01 3.49 -23.07
CA LYS A 146 4.39 3.32 -24.40
C LYS A 146 5.25 2.39 -25.26
N GLY A 147 4.62 1.35 -25.81
CA GLY A 147 5.30 0.34 -26.64
C GLY A 147 5.92 -0.82 -25.86
N LYS A 148 5.78 -0.86 -24.54
CA LYS A 148 6.13 -2.00 -23.68
C LYS A 148 4.87 -2.63 -23.11
N ASN A 149 4.84 -3.96 -22.97
CA ASN A 149 3.69 -4.69 -22.44
C ASN A 149 3.69 -4.72 -20.90
N GLY A 150 4.87 -4.73 -20.29
CA GLY A 150 5.03 -4.76 -18.86
C GLY A 150 4.55 -3.51 -18.13
N SER A 151 4.40 -3.63 -16.83
CA SER A 151 4.02 -2.52 -15.96
C SER A 151 4.60 -2.65 -14.56
N ILE A 152 4.77 -1.51 -13.88
CA ILE A 152 5.18 -1.46 -12.48
C ILE A 152 4.07 -0.83 -11.66
N THR A 153 3.61 -1.58 -10.66
CA THR A 153 2.69 -1.08 -9.62
C THR A 153 3.45 -0.99 -8.32
N GLN A 154 3.43 0.17 -7.66
CA GLN A 154 4.08 0.34 -6.35
C GLN A 154 3.06 0.45 -5.22
N ILE A 155 3.38 -0.21 -4.11
CA ILE A 155 2.71 -0.06 -2.81
C ILE A 155 3.77 0.32 -1.78
N PRO A 156 4.05 1.63 -1.61
CA PRO A 156 4.86 2.08 -0.50
C PRO A 156 4.08 1.89 0.81
N VAL A 157 4.70 1.28 1.79
CA VAL A 157 4.17 1.13 3.15
C VAL A 157 4.95 2.06 4.07
N LEU A 158 4.27 2.86 4.84
CA LEU A 158 4.90 3.77 5.79
C LEU A 158 4.22 3.75 7.15
N THR A 159 5.01 3.98 8.18
CA THR A 159 4.56 4.14 9.55
C THR A 159 4.46 5.63 9.88
N MET A 160 3.27 6.09 10.26
CA MET A 160 3.07 7.48 10.68
C MET A 160 3.54 7.65 12.14
N PRO A 161 4.55 8.48 12.42
CA PRO A 161 4.88 8.82 13.79
C PRO A 161 3.69 9.43 14.53
N GLU A 162 3.37 8.94 15.72
CA GLU A 162 2.24 9.39 16.54
C GLU A 162 0.86 9.29 15.86
N ASP A 163 0.70 8.43 14.86
CA ASP A 163 -0.48 8.34 13.99
C ASP A 163 -0.82 9.68 13.29
N ASP A 164 0.16 10.60 13.17
CA ASP A 164 0.01 11.95 12.63
C ASP A 164 0.13 11.98 11.10
N LYS A 165 -1.00 12.15 10.44
CA LYS A 165 -1.08 12.29 8.96
C LYS A 165 -0.41 13.56 8.42
N THR A 166 -0.20 14.57 9.28
CA THR A 166 0.45 15.84 8.91
C THR A 166 1.97 15.80 9.05
N HIS A 167 2.51 14.69 9.50
CA HIS A 167 3.96 14.46 9.52
C HIS A 167 4.53 14.54 8.10
N PRO A 168 5.75 15.08 7.89
CA PRO A 168 6.32 15.26 6.53
C PRO A 168 6.28 14.00 5.65
N ILE A 169 6.50 12.83 6.21
CA ILE A 169 6.56 11.58 5.44
C ILE A 169 5.21 11.22 4.82
N PRO A 170 4.11 11.03 5.58
CA PRO A 170 2.79 10.76 4.99
C PRO A 170 2.27 11.94 4.17
N ASP A 171 2.50 13.18 4.61
CA ASP A 171 2.04 14.38 3.91
C ASP A 171 2.63 14.46 2.49
N LEU A 172 3.96 14.38 2.35
CA LEU A 172 4.64 14.40 1.05
C LEU A 172 4.30 13.16 0.20
N THR A 173 4.22 11.99 0.82
CA THR A 173 3.83 10.76 0.11
C THR A 173 2.44 10.86 -0.48
N GLY A 174 1.46 11.39 0.28
CA GLY A 174 0.10 11.62 -0.19
C GLY A 174 0.01 12.65 -1.32
N TYR A 175 0.93 13.63 -1.35
CA TYR A 175 1.02 14.62 -2.42
C TYR A 175 1.53 14.03 -3.74
N ILE A 176 2.56 13.19 -3.66
CA ILE A 176 3.21 12.59 -4.84
C ILE A 176 2.35 11.49 -5.46
N THR A 177 1.64 10.73 -4.62
CA THR A 177 0.95 9.49 -5.05
C THR A 177 -0.52 9.71 -5.42
N GLU A 178 -1.12 8.72 -6.09
CA GLU A 178 -2.48 8.80 -6.66
C GLU A 178 -3.60 8.44 -5.66
N GLY A 179 -3.29 8.37 -4.39
CA GLY A 179 -4.26 8.08 -3.34
C GLY A 179 -3.60 7.47 -2.13
N GLN A 180 -4.38 6.85 -1.26
CA GLN A 180 -3.87 6.28 -0.01
C GLN A 180 -4.81 5.24 0.56
N ILE A 181 -4.26 4.27 1.28
CA ILE A 181 -4.98 3.34 2.15
C ILE A 181 -4.54 3.66 3.58
N ILE A 182 -5.49 3.93 4.48
CA ILE A 182 -5.20 4.32 5.86
C ILE A 182 -5.60 3.19 6.80
N ILE A 183 -4.67 2.76 7.62
CA ILE A 183 -4.89 1.80 8.70
C ILE A 183 -5.20 2.57 9.97
N LEU A 184 -6.32 2.22 10.62
CA LEU A 184 -6.84 2.93 11.79
C LEU A 184 -6.70 2.10 13.06
N ARG A 185 -6.04 2.67 14.08
CA ARG A 185 -5.80 2.02 15.37
C ARG A 185 -7.08 1.62 16.13
N PRO A 186 -8.13 2.46 16.23
CA PRO A 186 -9.37 2.06 16.87
C PRO A 186 -10.02 0.81 16.25
N LEU A 187 -9.98 0.67 14.93
CA LEU A 187 -10.51 -0.54 14.27
C LEU A 187 -9.69 -1.78 14.60
N HIS A 188 -8.37 -1.62 14.66
CA HIS A 188 -7.48 -2.72 15.08
C HIS A 188 -7.76 -3.16 16.53
N THR A 189 -7.97 -2.20 17.44
CA THR A 189 -8.31 -2.48 18.84
C THR A 189 -9.66 -3.20 18.98
N GLN A 190 -10.60 -2.93 18.07
CA GLN A 190 -11.87 -3.63 17.98
C GLN A 190 -11.78 -5.03 17.34
N GLY A 191 -10.60 -5.48 16.95
CA GLY A 191 -10.37 -6.78 16.32
C GLY A 191 -10.78 -6.87 14.85
N ILE A 192 -11.04 -5.73 14.19
CA ILE A 192 -11.38 -5.68 12.76
C ILE A 192 -10.10 -5.87 11.92
N TYR A 193 -10.16 -6.80 10.96
CA TYR A 193 -9.04 -7.06 10.06
C TYR A 193 -9.51 -7.20 8.60
N PRO A 194 -8.86 -6.51 7.64
CA PRO A 194 -7.87 -5.45 7.82
C PRO A 194 -8.50 -4.17 8.42
N PRO A 195 -7.81 -3.47 9.34
CA PRO A 195 -8.37 -2.30 10.03
C PRO A 195 -8.26 -1.02 9.16
N VAL A 196 -8.88 -1.04 7.98
CA VAL A 196 -8.83 0.03 7.00
C VAL A 196 -9.89 1.09 7.30
N ASP A 197 -9.45 2.35 7.44
CA ASP A 197 -10.34 3.50 7.47
C ASP A 197 -10.81 3.82 6.04
N VAL A 198 -12.03 3.41 5.73
CA VAL A 198 -12.56 3.42 4.35
C VAL A 198 -12.79 4.83 3.83
N LEU A 199 -13.26 5.75 4.68
CA LEU A 199 -13.68 7.08 4.25
C LEU A 199 -12.52 7.94 3.72
N PRO A 200 -11.37 8.04 4.42
CA PRO A 200 -10.21 8.75 3.92
C PRO A 200 -9.32 7.93 2.98
N SER A 201 -9.57 6.62 2.86
CA SER A 201 -8.89 5.77 1.89
C SER A 201 -9.49 5.97 0.51
N LEU A 202 -8.67 6.41 -0.44
CA LEU A 202 -9.13 6.73 -1.79
C LEU A 202 -8.06 6.43 -2.84
N SER A 203 -8.50 6.30 -4.09
CA SER A 203 -7.62 6.27 -5.25
C SER A 203 -8.18 7.22 -6.32
N ARG A 204 -7.35 8.14 -6.81
CA ARG A 204 -7.69 9.03 -7.92
C ARG A 204 -7.81 8.30 -9.26
N LEU A 205 -7.28 7.07 -9.33
CA LEU A 205 -7.34 6.24 -10.54
C LEU A 205 -8.65 5.44 -10.66
N LYS A 206 -9.53 5.46 -9.65
CA LYS A 206 -10.81 4.74 -9.67
C LYS A 206 -11.62 5.04 -10.92
N ASP A 207 -11.72 6.30 -11.31
CA ASP A 207 -12.51 6.76 -12.45
C ASP A 207 -11.99 6.23 -13.80
N LYS A 208 -10.71 5.84 -13.86
CA LYS A 208 -10.09 5.19 -15.02
C LYS A 208 -10.30 3.69 -15.06
N GLY A 209 -10.51 3.07 -13.90
CA GLY A 209 -10.66 1.62 -13.75
C GLY A 209 -12.10 1.14 -13.57
N ILE A 210 -13.04 2.04 -13.25
CA ILE A 210 -14.44 1.74 -12.96
C ILE A 210 -15.34 2.27 -14.08
N GLY A 211 -16.38 1.50 -14.45
CA GLY A 211 -17.39 1.89 -15.42
C GLY A 211 -17.55 0.91 -16.58
N ALA A 212 -18.51 1.18 -17.46
CA ALA A 212 -18.84 0.31 -18.59
C ALA A 212 -17.64 0.05 -19.50
N GLY A 213 -17.36 -1.23 -19.77
CA GLY A 213 -16.23 -1.68 -20.59
C GLY A 213 -14.86 -1.59 -19.91
N LYS A 214 -14.81 -1.27 -18.63
CA LYS A 214 -13.58 -1.24 -17.81
C LYS A 214 -13.43 -2.51 -16.96
N THR A 215 -12.33 -2.59 -16.20
CA THR A 215 -12.01 -3.77 -15.38
C THR A 215 -12.92 -3.96 -14.19
N ARG A 216 -13.66 -2.93 -13.79
CA ARG A 216 -14.62 -2.96 -12.67
C ARG A 216 -15.88 -2.21 -13.04
N GLU A 217 -17.02 -2.73 -12.60
CA GLU A 217 -18.30 -2.05 -12.69
C GLU A 217 -18.46 -1.09 -11.50
N ASP A 218 -19.07 0.07 -11.78
CA ASP A 218 -19.46 1.01 -10.74
C ASP A 218 -20.87 0.67 -10.25
N HIS A 219 -21.08 0.81 -8.95
CA HIS A 219 -22.42 0.73 -8.38
C HIS A 219 -23.17 2.04 -8.67
N SER A 220 -24.36 1.92 -9.24
CA SER A 220 -25.24 3.07 -9.39
C SER A 220 -25.61 3.67 -8.04
N ASP A 221 -25.64 5.00 -7.95
CA ASP A 221 -26.18 5.67 -6.78
C ASP A 221 -27.64 5.31 -6.60
N VAL A 222 -27.98 4.72 -5.44
CA VAL A 222 -29.34 4.35 -5.11
C VAL A 222 -29.86 5.27 -4.02
N VAL A 223 -30.93 6.00 -4.33
CA VAL A 223 -31.57 6.92 -3.40
C VAL A 223 -32.81 6.25 -2.80
N TYR A 224 -32.87 6.17 -1.48
CA TYR A 224 -33.99 5.61 -0.74
C TYR A 224 -34.81 6.72 -0.08
N LYS A 225 -36.13 6.57 -0.05
CA LYS A 225 -37.03 7.53 0.58
C LYS A 225 -36.91 7.57 2.11
N THR A 226 -36.51 6.46 2.72
CA THR A 226 -36.38 6.34 4.18
C THR A 226 -35.07 5.66 4.55
N GLN A 227 -34.58 5.94 5.76
CA GLN A 227 -33.37 5.33 6.30
C GLN A 227 -33.49 3.81 6.45
N GLU A 228 -34.66 3.35 6.87
CA GLU A 228 -34.95 1.93 7.01
C GLU A 228 -34.92 1.20 5.66
N ALA A 229 -35.52 1.77 4.62
CA ALA A 229 -35.43 1.21 3.26
C ALA A 229 -33.99 1.15 2.74
N LYS A 230 -33.18 2.17 3.06
CA LYS A 230 -31.74 2.18 2.75
C LYS A 230 -31.01 1.02 3.43
N PHE A 231 -31.23 0.81 4.72
CA PHE A 231 -30.54 -0.26 5.46
C PHE A 231 -30.94 -1.64 4.94
N ARG A 232 -32.23 -1.87 4.68
CA ARG A 232 -32.71 -3.12 4.05
C ARG A 232 -32.09 -3.35 2.68
N GLY A 233 -31.93 -2.29 1.87
CA GLY A 233 -31.25 -2.38 0.58
C GLY A 233 -29.79 -2.76 0.71
N ILE A 234 -29.04 -2.12 1.62
CA ILE A 234 -27.63 -2.44 1.89
C ILE A 234 -27.48 -3.92 2.32
N VAL A 235 -28.30 -4.38 3.25
CA VAL A 235 -28.26 -5.79 3.71
C VAL A 235 -28.54 -6.75 2.56
N ALA A 236 -29.54 -6.46 1.71
CA ALA A 236 -29.86 -7.29 0.56
C ALA A 236 -28.69 -7.38 -0.44
N ASP A 237 -28.00 -6.28 -0.71
CA ASP A 237 -26.83 -6.25 -1.60
C ASP A 237 -25.64 -6.99 -1.01
N VAL A 238 -25.40 -6.85 0.31
CA VAL A 238 -24.36 -7.61 1.03
C VAL A 238 -24.62 -9.11 0.95
N LEU A 239 -25.87 -9.55 1.17
CA LEU A 239 -26.24 -10.95 1.10
C LEU A 239 -26.10 -11.51 -0.32
N ARG A 240 -26.44 -10.72 -1.34
CA ARG A 240 -26.27 -11.09 -2.75
C ARG A 240 -24.80 -11.28 -3.11
N ALA A 241 -23.96 -10.32 -2.75
CA ALA A 241 -22.52 -10.40 -2.99
C ALA A 241 -21.86 -11.56 -2.22
N LYS A 242 -22.28 -11.80 -0.97
CA LYS A 242 -21.84 -12.96 -0.17
C LYS A 242 -22.21 -14.29 -0.84
N ALA A 243 -23.41 -14.40 -1.39
CA ALA A 243 -23.84 -15.60 -2.11
C ALA A 243 -23.01 -15.86 -3.38
N GLN A 244 -22.43 -14.82 -3.96
CA GLN A 244 -21.52 -14.90 -5.13
C GLN A 244 -20.05 -15.07 -4.72
N GLY A 245 -19.74 -15.20 -3.43
CA GLY A 245 -18.36 -15.30 -2.93
C GLY A 245 -17.55 -14.01 -3.02
N GLN A 246 -18.21 -12.86 -3.23
CA GLN A 246 -17.57 -11.57 -3.33
C GLN A 246 -17.34 -10.94 -1.94
N PRO A 247 -16.15 -10.42 -1.64
CA PRO A 247 -15.93 -9.65 -0.42
C PRO A 247 -16.69 -8.31 -0.49
N VAL A 248 -17.36 -7.94 0.58
CA VAL A 248 -18.12 -6.69 0.66
C VAL A 248 -17.58 -5.83 1.79
N LEU A 249 -17.34 -4.55 1.50
CA LEU A 249 -16.97 -3.55 2.48
C LEU A 249 -18.08 -2.51 2.57
N VAL A 250 -18.67 -2.35 3.74
CA VAL A 250 -19.72 -1.36 3.99
C VAL A 250 -19.15 -0.21 4.81
N GLY A 251 -19.07 0.98 4.20
CA GLY A 251 -18.67 2.22 4.87
C GLY A 251 -19.86 2.96 5.45
N THR A 252 -19.75 3.41 6.70
CA THR A 252 -20.76 4.23 7.38
C THR A 252 -20.16 5.53 7.90
N ARG A 253 -21.00 6.56 8.10
CA ARG A 253 -20.54 7.87 8.58
C ARG A 253 -20.25 7.93 10.08
N ASN A 254 -20.86 7.02 10.87
CA ASN A 254 -20.68 6.93 12.31
C ASN A 254 -20.82 5.48 12.79
N VAL A 255 -20.42 5.22 14.03
CA VAL A 255 -20.44 3.90 14.66
C VAL A 255 -21.86 3.39 14.86
N ASP A 256 -22.79 4.25 15.29
CA ASP A 256 -24.18 3.86 15.57
C ASP A 256 -24.85 3.27 14.33
N VAL A 257 -24.64 3.87 13.16
CA VAL A 257 -25.16 3.36 11.88
C VAL A 257 -24.49 2.03 11.51
N SER A 258 -23.21 1.87 11.81
CA SER A 258 -22.49 0.61 11.58
C SER A 258 -23.08 -0.54 12.41
N GLU A 259 -23.37 -0.29 13.68
CA GLU A 259 -24.00 -1.29 14.56
C GLU A 259 -25.40 -1.67 14.13
N VAL A 260 -26.20 -0.70 13.66
CA VAL A 260 -27.55 -0.96 13.14
C VAL A 260 -27.54 -1.84 11.89
N ILE A 261 -26.54 -1.66 11.01
CA ILE A 261 -26.41 -2.48 9.78
C ILE A 261 -25.86 -3.87 10.10
N ALA A 262 -25.05 -4.00 11.15
CA ALA A 262 -24.45 -5.27 11.56
C ALA A 262 -25.41 -6.23 12.29
N ARG A 263 -26.49 -5.70 12.86
CA ARG A 263 -27.59 -6.47 13.50
C ARG A 263 -28.59 -6.97 12.47
#